data_8640e43a481e9bbf41130c85e1c0a715
#
_entry.id   8640e43a481e9bbf41130c85e1c0a715
#
_cell.length_a   1.000
_cell.length_b   1.000
_cell.length_c   1.000
_cell.angle_alpha   90.00
_cell.angle_beta   90.00
_cell.angle_gamma   90.00
#
_symmetry.space_group_name_H-M   'P 1'
#
loop_
_entity.id
_entity.type
_entity.pdbx_description
1 polymer ?
#
loop_
_entity_poly.entity_id
_entity_poly.type
_entity_poly.pdbx_seq_one_letter_code
_entity_poly.pdbx_strand_id
1 'polypeptide(L)'
;VMVRDQHGRARVFHNVCRHRGMQLVAEAGDAGLVIRCPYHKWGYDLGGQLKTTPNIGGMGVHEVVGFDCADHALTGVRCDESMGVVFINLSGDAPALSAYLKPLLSRWRDLAGPAFDEQFIADTGEFGSMELVLNGNYKLAVENYCESYHLPFVHPDLNTYSPLDAHYNLTVDPLASGQGTRVYDLTRRDSEPLPQFSEWDSERLKTAEYLSLYPNVLLGIQADHFF
;
A
#
# COMPACT_ATOMS: atom_id res chain seq x y z
N VAL A 1 -1.13 -13.27 -6.65
CA VAL A 1 -1.30 -13.58 -5.23
C VAL A 1 -0.16 -12.95 -4.43
N MET A 2 -0.48 -12.35 -3.31
CA MET A 2 0.47 -11.83 -2.33
C MET A 2 0.44 -12.73 -1.09
N VAL A 3 1.62 -13.04 -0.56
CA VAL A 3 1.77 -13.80 0.68
C VAL A 3 2.84 -13.16 1.55
N ARG A 4 2.75 -13.32 2.87
CA ARG A 4 3.85 -13.02 3.78
C ARG A 4 4.63 -14.31 4.06
N ASP A 5 5.95 -14.25 3.86
CA ASP A 5 6.83 -15.37 4.16
C ASP A 5 7.07 -15.51 5.69
N GLN A 6 7.81 -16.53 6.10
CA GLN A 6 8.11 -16.79 7.52
C GLN A 6 8.89 -15.67 8.22
N HIS A 7 9.48 -14.76 7.46
CA HIS A 7 10.20 -13.59 7.96
C HIS A 7 9.35 -12.32 7.92
N GLY A 8 8.04 -12.45 7.64
CA GLY A 8 7.12 -11.33 7.51
C GLY A 8 7.26 -10.52 6.22
N ARG A 9 8.09 -10.94 5.26
CA ARG A 9 8.29 -10.22 3.99
C ARG A 9 7.16 -10.50 3.03
N ALA A 10 6.64 -9.46 2.40
CA ALA A 10 5.71 -9.60 1.30
C ALA A 10 6.39 -10.27 0.07
N ARG A 11 5.72 -11.26 -0.49
CA ARG A 11 6.07 -11.93 -1.73
C ARG A 11 4.88 -11.87 -2.66
N VAL A 12 5.11 -11.56 -3.92
CA VAL A 12 4.04 -11.46 -4.92
C VAL A 12 4.36 -12.37 -6.09
N PHE A 13 3.37 -13.12 -6.53
CA PHE A 13 3.47 -14.05 -7.65
C PHE A 13 2.27 -13.89 -8.58
N HIS A 14 2.43 -14.24 -9.85
CA HIS A 14 1.27 -14.48 -10.69
C HIS A 14 0.42 -15.60 -10.06
N ASN A 15 -0.88 -15.36 -9.95
CA ASN A 15 -1.81 -16.29 -9.28
C ASN A 15 -2.19 -17.46 -10.21
N VAL A 16 -1.19 -18.15 -10.73
CA VAL A 16 -1.30 -19.15 -11.80
C VAL A 16 -0.40 -20.36 -11.49
N CYS A 17 -1.00 -21.53 -11.38
CA CYS A 17 -0.28 -22.79 -11.21
C CYS A 17 0.56 -23.13 -12.45
N ARG A 18 1.82 -23.47 -12.25
CA ARG A 18 2.76 -23.78 -13.32
C ARG A 18 2.48 -25.10 -14.03
N HIS A 19 1.53 -25.89 -13.54
CA HIS A 19 1.11 -27.13 -14.20
C HIS A 19 0.18 -26.88 -15.41
N ARG A 20 -1.03 -26.35 -15.14
CA ARG A 20 -2.08 -26.12 -16.16
C ARG A 20 -2.82 -24.80 -16.02
N GLY A 21 -2.16 -23.79 -15.47
CA GLY A 21 -2.71 -22.44 -15.44
C GLY A 21 -3.87 -22.22 -14.46
N MET A 22 -4.15 -23.18 -13.54
CA MET A 22 -5.22 -23.01 -12.56
C MET A 22 -4.91 -21.85 -11.61
N GLN A 23 -5.90 -21.04 -11.31
CA GLN A 23 -5.83 -20.04 -10.25
C GLN A 23 -5.51 -20.73 -8.92
N LEU A 24 -4.51 -20.23 -8.19
CA LEU A 24 -4.05 -20.85 -6.95
C LEU A 24 -4.90 -20.45 -5.75
N VAL A 25 -5.18 -19.17 -5.62
CA VAL A 25 -5.86 -18.55 -4.49
C VAL A 25 -7.02 -17.70 -5.00
N ALA A 26 -8.24 -18.01 -4.58
CA ALA A 26 -9.46 -17.28 -4.98
C ALA A 26 -9.81 -16.17 -3.97
N GLU A 27 -9.53 -16.40 -2.69
CA GLU A 27 -9.90 -15.53 -1.58
C GLU A 27 -8.73 -15.35 -0.61
N ALA A 28 -8.78 -14.31 0.19
CA ALA A 28 -7.81 -14.10 1.27
C ALA A 28 -7.96 -15.18 2.34
N GLY A 29 -6.84 -15.58 2.96
CA GLY A 29 -6.85 -16.57 4.01
C GLY A 29 -5.45 -16.99 4.44
N ASP A 30 -5.37 -17.87 5.41
CA ASP A 30 -4.11 -18.43 5.88
C ASP A 30 -3.62 -19.54 4.92
N ALA A 31 -2.48 -19.31 4.29
CA ALA A 31 -1.82 -20.30 3.43
C ALA A 31 -1.03 -21.35 4.24
N GLY A 32 -0.84 -21.15 5.53
CA GLY A 32 0.12 -21.92 6.33
C GLY A 32 1.52 -21.79 5.73
N LEU A 33 2.16 -22.91 5.45
CA LEU A 33 3.51 -22.95 4.86
C LEU A 33 3.52 -23.27 3.35
N VAL A 34 2.36 -23.58 2.76
CA VAL A 34 2.29 -24.14 1.40
C VAL A 34 1.07 -23.62 0.66
N ILE A 35 1.28 -22.93 -0.45
CA ILE A 35 0.23 -22.58 -1.40
C ILE A 35 -0.11 -23.83 -2.22
N ARG A 36 -1.33 -24.34 -2.09
CA ARG A 36 -1.76 -25.57 -2.77
C ARG A 36 -2.69 -25.28 -3.94
N CYS A 37 -2.30 -25.76 -5.11
CA CYS A 37 -3.18 -25.72 -6.28
C CYS A 37 -4.46 -26.53 -6.02
N PRO A 38 -5.64 -25.96 -6.21
CA PRO A 38 -6.90 -26.69 -5.96
C PRO A 38 -7.11 -27.85 -6.95
N TYR A 39 -6.49 -27.84 -8.13
CA TYR A 39 -6.70 -28.83 -9.18
C TYR A 39 -5.96 -30.14 -8.90
N HIS A 40 -4.62 -30.16 -8.93
CA HIS A 40 -3.85 -31.40 -8.74
C HIS A 40 -2.97 -31.37 -7.48
N LYS A 41 -3.27 -30.45 -6.55
CA LYS A 41 -2.59 -30.33 -5.25
C LYS A 41 -1.08 -30.08 -5.33
N TRP A 42 -0.56 -29.57 -6.47
CA TRP A 42 0.81 -29.09 -6.52
C TRP A 42 1.01 -28.04 -5.42
N GLY A 43 2.07 -28.22 -4.65
CA GLY A 43 2.34 -27.39 -3.47
C GLY A 43 3.59 -26.56 -3.65
N TYR A 44 3.42 -25.26 -3.44
CA TYR A 44 4.50 -24.27 -3.51
C TYR A 44 4.77 -23.71 -2.12
N ASP A 45 6.05 -23.57 -1.75
CA ASP A 45 6.38 -22.85 -0.53
C ASP A 45 6.06 -21.35 -0.64
N LEU A 46 6.19 -20.60 0.46
CA LEU A 46 5.91 -19.15 0.46
C LEU A 46 6.96 -18.32 -0.32
N GLY A 47 8.06 -18.96 -0.71
CA GLY A 47 9.05 -18.42 -1.67
C GLY A 47 8.69 -18.66 -3.12
N GLY A 48 7.59 -19.38 -3.40
CA GLY A 48 7.11 -19.73 -4.74
C GLY A 48 7.76 -20.97 -5.33
N GLN A 49 8.63 -21.69 -4.61
CA GLN A 49 9.26 -22.90 -5.11
C GLN A 49 8.30 -24.08 -5.07
N LEU A 50 8.21 -24.85 -6.16
CA LEU A 50 7.43 -26.09 -6.19
C LEU A 50 8.11 -27.13 -5.29
N LYS A 51 7.35 -27.70 -4.34
CA LYS A 51 7.83 -28.65 -3.34
C LYS A 51 7.18 -30.02 -3.44
N THR A 52 5.93 -30.07 -3.91
CA THR A 52 5.19 -31.33 -3.96
C THR A 52 4.38 -31.44 -5.24
N THR A 53 4.41 -32.63 -5.85
CA THR A 53 3.72 -32.97 -7.09
C THR A 53 3.00 -34.31 -6.94
N PRO A 54 1.90 -34.33 -6.16
CA PRO A 54 1.19 -35.60 -5.88
C PRO A 54 0.79 -36.34 -7.15
N ASN A 55 1.14 -37.65 -7.21
CA ASN A 55 0.77 -38.56 -8.29
C ASN A 55 1.25 -38.16 -9.71
N ILE A 56 2.30 -37.36 -9.82
CA ILE A 56 2.81 -36.90 -11.13
C ILE A 56 3.20 -38.07 -12.05
N GLY A 57 3.67 -39.18 -11.50
CA GLY A 57 4.05 -40.39 -12.24
C GLY A 57 2.96 -41.47 -12.25
N GLY A 58 1.76 -41.16 -11.75
CA GLY A 58 0.66 -42.11 -11.55
C GLY A 58 0.28 -42.27 -10.09
N MET A 59 -0.74 -43.06 -9.79
CA MET A 59 -1.27 -43.22 -8.43
C MET A 59 -0.16 -43.68 -7.46
N GLY A 60 0.09 -42.88 -6.42
CA GLY A 60 1.11 -43.15 -5.40
C GLY A 60 2.55 -42.84 -5.83
N VAL A 61 2.78 -42.40 -7.06
CA VAL A 61 4.12 -42.03 -7.57
C VAL A 61 4.23 -40.51 -7.62
N HIS A 62 5.03 -39.94 -6.71
CA HIS A 62 5.09 -38.49 -6.48
C HIS A 62 6.31 -37.83 -7.14
N GLU A 63 7.17 -38.63 -7.78
CA GLU A 63 8.38 -38.19 -8.46
C GLU A 63 8.53 -38.90 -9.81
N VAL A 64 9.10 -38.22 -10.79
CA VAL A 64 9.33 -38.75 -12.13
C VAL A 64 10.76 -38.39 -12.56
N VAL A 65 11.46 -39.33 -13.13
CA VAL A 65 12.82 -39.11 -13.68
C VAL A 65 12.76 -38.04 -14.77
N GLY A 66 13.62 -37.03 -14.66
CA GLY A 66 13.69 -35.93 -15.62
C GLY A 66 12.71 -34.78 -15.35
N PHE A 67 11.89 -34.85 -14.29
CA PHE A 67 11.09 -33.71 -13.83
C PHE A 67 11.81 -32.99 -12.69
N ASP A 68 12.14 -31.69 -12.91
CA ASP A 68 12.74 -30.85 -11.88
C ASP A 68 11.72 -29.85 -11.35
N CYS A 69 11.43 -29.90 -10.05
CA CYS A 69 10.54 -28.95 -9.38
C CYS A 69 11.06 -27.50 -9.48
N ALA A 70 12.37 -27.31 -9.58
CA ALA A 70 12.95 -25.96 -9.68
C ALA A 70 12.52 -25.22 -10.97
N ASP A 71 12.31 -25.95 -12.05
CA ASP A 71 11.84 -25.38 -13.33
C ASP A 71 10.37 -24.92 -13.30
N HIS A 72 9.65 -25.29 -12.26
CA HIS A 72 8.22 -25.08 -12.10
C HIS A 72 7.87 -24.15 -10.94
N ALA A 73 8.81 -23.31 -10.50
CA ALA A 73 8.55 -22.27 -9.50
C ALA A 73 7.52 -21.27 -10.00
N LEU A 74 6.75 -20.67 -9.08
CA LEU A 74 5.83 -19.58 -9.40
C LEU A 74 6.58 -18.40 -10.01
N THR A 75 5.98 -17.76 -10.99
CA THR A 75 6.54 -16.55 -11.57
C THR A 75 6.36 -15.38 -10.59
N GLY A 76 7.49 -14.88 -10.06
CA GLY A 76 7.52 -13.75 -9.15
C GLY A 76 7.15 -12.45 -9.83
N VAL A 77 6.51 -11.57 -9.08
CA VAL A 77 6.28 -10.17 -9.43
C VAL A 77 7.17 -9.32 -8.51
N ARG A 78 7.90 -8.40 -9.10
CA ARG A 78 8.76 -7.50 -8.32
C ARG A 78 7.90 -6.70 -7.33
N CYS A 79 8.23 -6.77 -6.06
CA CYS A 79 7.56 -6.03 -5.00
C CYS A 79 8.56 -5.55 -3.95
N ASP A 80 8.16 -4.52 -3.25
CA ASP A 80 8.85 -3.99 -2.08
C ASP A 80 7.81 -3.33 -1.17
N GLU A 81 8.17 -3.01 0.07
CA GLU A 81 7.21 -2.52 1.08
C GLU A 81 7.75 -1.25 1.74
N SER A 82 6.87 -0.26 1.89
CA SER A 82 7.14 0.97 2.64
C SER A 82 5.85 1.51 3.22
N MET A 83 5.89 2.07 4.44
CA MET A 83 4.74 2.70 5.11
C MET A 83 3.50 1.78 5.16
N GLY A 84 3.70 0.47 5.34
CA GLY A 84 2.62 -0.53 5.36
C GLY A 84 1.99 -0.85 4.00
N VAL A 85 2.42 -0.20 2.93
CA VAL A 85 1.95 -0.44 1.58
C VAL A 85 2.92 -1.35 0.83
N VAL A 86 2.40 -2.39 0.19
CA VAL A 86 3.17 -3.25 -0.71
C VAL A 86 3.05 -2.70 -2.13
N PHE A 87 4.16 -2.23 -2.65
CA PHE A 87 4.29 -1.75 -4.03
C PHE A 87 4.67 -2.90 -4.95
N ILE A 88 4.01 -3.00 -6.10
CA ILE A 88 4.29 -4.02 -7.10
C ILE A 88 4.64 -3.39 -8.45
N ASN A 89 5.54 -4.03 -9.19
CA ASN A 89 5.89 -3.63 -10.54
C ASN A 89 5.80 -4.83 -11.49
N LEU A 90 4.79 -4.82 -12.36
CA LEU A 90 4.51 -5.94 -13.25
C LEU A 90 5.53 -6.08 -14.38
N SER A 91 6.08 -4.97 -14.88
CA SER A 91 7.12 -4.98 -15.92
C SER A 91 8.50 -5.38 -15.38
N GLY A 92 8.72 -5.24 -14.08
CA GLY A 92 9.99 -5.58 -13.43
C GLY A 92 11.12 -4.55 -13.60
N ASP A 93 10.88 -3.45 -14.31
CA ASP A 93 11.89 -2.47 -14.72
C ASP A 93 11.86 -1.15 -13.92
N ALA A 94 10.94 -0.98 -12.99
CA ALA A 94 10.89 0.20 -12.14
C ALA A 94 12.20 0.39 -11.34
N PRO A 95 12.57 1.62 -10.98
CA PRO A 95 13.67 1.89 -10.06
C PRO A 95 13.45 1.19 -8.70
N ALA A 96 14.47 1.17 -7.85
CA ALA A 96 14.30 0.70 -6.47
C ALA A 96 13.25 1.56 -5.75
N LEU A 97 12.38 0.94 -4.95
CA LEU A 97 11.31 1.65 -4.23
C LEU A 97 11.87 2.79 -3.37
N SER A 98 13.02 2.57 -2.72
CA SER A 98 13.70 3.59 -1.93
C SER A 98 14.10 4.83 -2.74
N ALA A 99 14.49 4.66 -3.99
CA ALA A 99 14.81 5.78 -4.89
C ALA A 99 13.52 6.48 -5.37
N TYR A 100 12.48 5.70 -5.66
CA TYR A 100 11.18 6.19 -6.07
C TYR A 100 10.50 7.04 -4.98
N LEU A 101 10.53 6.60 -3.73
CA LEU A 101 9.92 7.29 -2.59
C LEU A 101 10.78 8.41 -2.01
N LYS A 102 12.06 8.49 -2.35
CA LYS A 102 13.00 9.42 -1.72
C LYS A 102 12.50 10.88 -1.65
N PRO A 103 11.94 11.50 -2.72
CA PRO A 103 11.50 12.89 -2.63
C PRO A 103 10.40 13.09 -1.60
N LEU A 104 9.40 12.20 -1.57
CA LEU A 104 8.30 12.24 -0.62
C LEU A 104 8.77 12.03 0.82
N LEU A 105 9.53 10.97 1.06
CA LEU A 105 10.02 10.64 2.41
C LEU A 105 10.99 11.71 2.95
N SER A 106 11.81 12.32 2.08
CA SER A 106 12.66 13.45 2.49
C SER A 106 11.82 14.64 2.93
N ARG A 107 10.78 15.00 2.15
CA ARG A 107 9.87 16.09 2.51
C ARG A 107 9.20 15.84 3.87
N TRP A 108 8.65 14.65 4.06
CA TRP A 108 7.93 14.34 5.30
C TRP A 108 8.86 14.22 6.50
N ARG A 109 10.08 13.75 6.31
CA ARG A 109 11.11 13.78 7.35
C ARG A 109 11.49 15.22 7.72
N ASP A 110 11.61 16.10 6.74
CA ASP A 110 11.89 17.52 6.97
C ASP A 110 10.71 18.21 7.68
N LEU A 111 9.48 17.77 7.44
CA LEU A 111 8.29 18.28 8.13
C LEU A 111 8.18 17.73 9.56
N ALA A 112 8.16 16.42 9.72
CA ALA A 112 7.89 15.77 11.01
C ALA A 112 9.12 15.68 11.94
N GLY A 113 10.33 15.99 11.42
CA GLY A 113 11.56 15.89 12.21
C GLY A 113 11.83 14.47 12.72
N PRO A 114 12.39 14.32 13.94
CA PRO A 114 12.71 13.02 14.52
C PRO A 114 11.51 12.09 14.65
N ALA A 115 10.31 12.62 14.86
CA ALA A 115 9.06 11.84 14.98
C ALA A 115 8.78 10.99 13.73
N PHE A 116 9.30 11.38 12.56
CA PHE A 116 9.16 10.59 11.34
C PHE A 116 9.77 9.18 11.45
N ASP A 117 10.91 9.05 12.12
CA ASP A 117 11.61 7.77 12.26
C ASP A 117 11.06 6.92 13.44
N GLU A 118 10.23 7.52 14.29
CA GLU A 118 9.57 6.86 15.44
C GLU A 118 8.15 6.40 15.16
N GLN A 119 7.61 6.70 13.97
CA GLN A 119 6.25 6.33 13.59
C GLN A 119 6.08 4.80 13.47
N PHE A 120 4.88 4.33 13.76
CA PHE A 120 4.47 2.96 13.55
C PHE A 120 3.09 2.90 12.89
N ILE A 121 2.80 1.77 12.26
CA ILE A 121 1.47 1.54 11.69
C ILE A 121 0.54 1.15 12.84
N ALA A 122 -0.46 1.98 13.11
CA ALA A 122 -1.45 1.69 14.13
C ALA A 122 -2.31 0.49 13.70
N ASP A 123 -2.47 -0.47 14.60
CA ASP A 123 -3.52 -1.48 14.47
C ASP A 123 -4.83 -0.88 15.02
N THR A 124 -5.62 -0.38 14.10
CA THR A 124 -6.91 0.26 14.44
C THR A 124 -8.09 -0.73 14.35
N GLY A 125 -7.80 -2.01 14.09
CA GLY A 125 -8.81 -3.04 13.93
C GLY A 125 -9.82 -2.71 12.81
N GLU A 126 -11.08 -3.08 13.00
CA GLU A 126 -12.15 -2.81 12.01
C GLU A 126 -12.46 -1.33 11.83
N PHE A 127 -12.10 -0.48 12.78
CA PHE A 127 -12.42 0.96 12.73
C PHE A 127 -11.41 1.80 11.96
N GLY A 128 -10.24 1.25 11.64
CA GLY A 128 -9.16 1.98 10.96
C GLY A 128 -9.05 1.76 9.47
N SER A 129 -9.90 0.93 8.90
CA SER A 129 -9.96 0.73 7.45
C SER A 129 -11.37 0.88 6.92
N MET A 130 -11.49 1.46 5.74
CA MET A 130 -12.76 1.62 5.04
C MET A 130 -12.58 1.23 3.57
N GLU A 131 -13.47 0.41 3.05
CA GLU A 131 -13.51 0.07 1.64
C GLU A 131 -14.67 0.82 0.97
N LEU A 132 -14.35 1.54 -0.11
CA LEU A 132 -15.31 2.24 -0.94
C LEU A 132 -15.21 1.75 -2.39
N VAL A 133 -16.34 1.36 -2.96
CA VAL A 133 -16.42 0.98 -4.37
C VAL A 133 -16.92 2.16 -5.18
N LEU A 134 -16.07 2.67 -6.07
CA LEU A 134 -16.39 3.77 -6.98
C LEU A 134 -16.61 3.24 -8.41
N ASN A 135 -17.76 3.56 -9.00
CA ASN A 135 -18.05 3.27 -10.41
C ASN A 135 -17.48 4.37 -11.32
N GLY A 136 -16.15 4.40 -11.43
CA GLY A 136 -15.45 5.44 -12.19
C GLY A 136 -14.00 5.09 -12.46
N ASN A 137 -13.33 5.91 -13.25
CA ASN A 137 -11.91 5.77 -13.47
C ASN A 137 -11.17 6.23 -12.20
N TYR A 138 -10.20 5.46 -11.72
CA TYR A 138 -9.41 5.80 -10.53
C TYR A 138 -8.73 7.18 -10.62
N LYS A 139 -8.41 7.66 -11.83
CA LYS A 139 -7.80 8.98 -12.04
C LYS A 139 -8.69 10.11 -11.53
N LEU A 140 -10.01 9.95 -11.61
CA LEU A 140 -10.95 10.94 -11.06
C LEU A 140 -10.85 11.02 -9.53
N ALA A 141 -10.65 9.90 -8.86
CA ALA A 141 -10.41 9.90 -7.41
C ALA A 141 -9.08 10.58 -7.06
N VAL A 142 -8.03 10.34 -7.87
CA VAL A 142 -6.73 11.01 -7.72
C VAL A 142 -6.87 12.52 -7.93
N GLU A 143 -7.54 12.96 -9.02
CA GLU A 143 -7.77 14.38 -9.30
C GLU A 143 -8.55 15.05 -8.18
N ASN A 144 -9.63 14.43 -7.70
CA ASN A 144 -10.42 14.94 -6.59
C ASN A 144 -9.59 15.08 -5.29
N TYR A 145 -8.70 14.13 -5.01
CA TYR A 145 -7.83 14.18 -3.83
C TYR A 145 -6.77 15.29 -3.93
N CYS A 146 -6.30 15.59 -5.13
CA CYS A 146 -5.25 16.58 -5.38
C CYS A 146 -5.73 18.02 -5.47
N GLU A 147 -7.05 18.30 -5.41
CA GLU A 147 -7.60 19.63 -5.48
C GLU A 147 -8.52 19.92 -4.29
N SER A 148 -8.74 21.19 -4.00
CA SER A 148 -9.57 21.66 -2.86
C SER A 148 -10.83 22.42 -3.31
N TYR A 149 -11.00 22.64 -4.61
CA TYR A 149 -12.08 23.47 -5.15
C TYR A 149 -13.49 22.94 -4.80
N HIS A 150 -13.62 21.63 -4.65
CA HIS A 150 -14.89 20.97 -4.28
C HIS A 150 -15.28 21.17 -2.81
N LEU A 151 -14.35 21.54 -1.92
CA LEU A 151 -14.58 21.56 -0.46
C LEU A 151 -15.83 22.35 -0.05
N PRO A 152 -16.05 23.61 -0.51
CA PRO A 152 -17.21 24.37 -0.07
C PRO A 152 -18.56 23.74 -0.48
N PHE A 153 -18.56 22.90 -1.50
CA PHE A 153 -19.76 22.33 -2.10
C PHE A 153 -20.03 20.90 -1.66
N VAL A 154 -18.98 20.08 -1.56
CA VAL A 154 -19.09 18.66 -1.26
C VAL A 154 -18.81 18.39 0.21
N HIS A 155 -17.89 19.13 0.80
CA HIS A 155 -17.48 19.00 2.21
C HIS A 155 -17.60 20.32 2.98
N PRO A 156 -18.81 20.93 3.07
CA PRO A 156 -18.97 22.24 3.71
C PRO A 156 -18.49 22.27 5.16
N ASP A 157 -18.66 21.18 5.90
CA ASP A 157 -18.17 21.08 7.28
C ASP A 157 -16.64 21.11 7.34
N LEU A 158 -15.96 20.36 6.47
CA LEU A 158 -14.48 20.39 6.36
C LEU A 158 -14.01 21.81 6.01
N ASN A 159 -14.69 22.50 5.11
CA ASN A 159 -14.35 23.87 4.73
C ASN A 159 -14.46 24.88 5.90
N THR A 160 -15.13 24.55 7.00
CA THR A 160 -15.20 25.43 8.19
C THR A 160 -13.92 25.43 9.02
N TYR A 161 -13.13 24.36 9.00
CA TYR A 161 -11.88 24.24 9.75
C TYR A 161 -10.63 23.99 8.88
N SER A 162 -10.85 23.85 7.59
CA SER A 162 -9.81 23.83 6.55
C SER A 162 -10.34 24.58 5.32
N PRO A 163 -10.40 25.93 5.40
CA PRO A 163 -11.08 26.73 4.39
C PRO A 163 -10.33 26.75 3.06
N LEU A 164 -11.08 26.78 1.96
CA LEU A 164 -10.57 26.73 0.59
C LEU A 164 -9.44 27.74 0.31
N ASP A 165 -9.58 28.97 0.82
CA ASP A 165 -8.62 30.06 0.61
C ASP A 165 -7.25 29.83 1.33
N ALA A 166 -7.19 28.91 2.27
CA ALA A 166 -5.95 28.50 2.93
C ALA A 166 -5.20 27.40 2.17
N HIS A 167 -5.83 26.80 1.17
CA HIS A 167 -5.22 25.72 0.40
C HIS A 167 -4.26 26.23 -0.68
N TYR A 168 -3.33 25.37 -1.05
CA TYR A 168 -2.34 25.63 -2.11
C TYR A 168 -1.99 24.33 -2.83
N ASN A 169 -1.63 24.44 -4.10
CA ASN A 169 -1.14 23.32 -4.87
C ASN A 169 0.28 22.94 -4.43
N LEU A 170 0.55 21.65 -4.39
CA LEU A 170 1.83 21.10 -3.96
C LEU A 170 2.36 20.11 -4.99
N THR A 171 3.61 20.32 -5.42
CA THR A 171 4.36 19.36 -6.23
C THR A 171 5.67 19.09 -5.54
N VAL A 172 5.87 17.85 -5.10
CA VAL A 172 7.11 17.41 -4.44
C VAL A 172 8.06 16.85 -5.50
N ASP A 173 7.51 16.09 -6.43
CA ASP A 173 8.22 15.43 -7.52
C ASP A 173 7.18 15.18 -8.64
N PRO A 174 7.59 14.98 -9.91
CA PRO A 174 6.63 14.62 -10.99
C PRO A 174 5.74 13.42 -10.67
N LEU A 175 6.15 12.56 -9.73
CA LEU A 175 5.39 11.38 -9.28
C LEU A 175 4.60 11.60 -7.98
N ALA A 176 4.79 12.74 -7.30
CA ALA A 176 4.16 13.07 -6.03
C ALA A 176 3.67 14.52 -6.03
N SER A 177 2.39 14.73 -6.20
CA SER A 177 1.74 16.03 -6.23
C SER A 177 0.37 15.99 -5.56
N GLY A 178 -0.16 17.16 -5.24
CA GLY A 178 -1.45 17.26 -4.57
C GLY A 178 -1.71 18.66 -4.04
N GLN A 179 -2.19 18.74 -2.83
CA GLN A 179 -2.54 20.00 -2.18
C GLN A 179 -2.04 20.03 -0.72
N GLY A 180 -1.94 21.22 -0.18
CA GLY A 180 -1.74 21.45 1.25
C GLY A 180 -2.65 22.57 1.74
N THR A 181 -2.79 22.68 3.05
CA THR A 181 -3.49 23.79 3.70
C THR A 181 -2.62 24.39 4.80
N ARG A 182 -2.76 25.72 5.03
CA ARG A 182 -2.14 26.42 6.13
C ARG A 182 -3.05 26.54 7.36
N VAL A 183 -4.28 26.08 7.24
CA VAL A 183 -5.26 26.12 8.30
C VAL A 183 -5.99 24.78 8.36
N TYR A 184 -5.70 24.00 9.38
CA TYR A 184 -6.40 22.77 9.72
C TYR A 184 -6.58 22.69 11.24
N ASP A 185 -7.79 22.90 11.70
CA ASP A 185 -8.09 22.94 13.14
C ASP A 185 -8.52 21.55 13.65
N LEU A 186 -7.57 20.80 14.19
CA LEU A 186 -7.82 19.47 14.78
C LEU A 186 -8.73 19.50 16.00
N THR A 187 -8.86 20.65 16.69
CA THR A 187 -9.62 20.76 17.93
C THR A 187 -11.13 20.88 17.70
N ARG A 188 -11.55 21.09 16.46
CA ARG A 188 -12.97 21.24 16.08
C ARG A 188 -13.75 19.93 16.00
N ARG A 189 -13.06 18.79 16.09
CA ARG A 189 -13.71 17.49 16.21
C ARG A 189 -14.02 17.23 17.69
N ASP A 190 -15.16 16.64 17.99
CA ASP A 190 -15.57 16.23 19.34
C ASP A 190 -14.70 15.10 19.93
N SER A 191 -13.46 14.98 19.46
CA SER A 191 -12.47 14.01 19.89
C SER A 191 -11.16 14.71 20.25
N GLU A 192 -10.47 14.19 21.25
CA GLU A 192 -9.13 14.65 21.57
C GLU A 192 -8.17 14.29 20.44
N PRO A 193 -7.29 15.21 20.00
CA PRO A 193 -6.28 14.92 18.99
C PRO A 193 -5.29 13.88 19.51
N LEU A 194 -4.67 13.16 18.60
CA LEU A 194 -3.51 12.32 18.91
C LEU A 194 -2.33 13.17 19.41
N PRO A 195 -1.30 12.59 20.04
CA PRO A 195 -0.09 13.33 20.36
C PRO A 195 0.49 14.01 19.12
N GLN A 196 0.64 15.33 19.21
CA GLN A 196 1.12 16.14 18.11
C GLN A 196 2.64 16.04 17.97
N PHE A 197 3.17 16.30 16.76
CA PHE A 197 4.62 16.34 16.52
C PHE A 197 5.28 17.45 17.35
N SER A 198 6.14 17.06 18.29
CA SER A 198 6.74 17.98 19.28
C SER A 198 7.63 19.06 18.68
N GLU A 199 8.18 18.82 17.49
CA GLU A 199 9.05 19.75 16.77
C GLU A 199 8.29 20.80 15.95
N TRP A 200 6.95 20.70 15.91
CA TRP A 200 6.13 21.64 15.16
C TRP A 200 5.78 22.86 16.00
N ASP A 201 6.04 24.02 15.46
CA ASP A 201 5.56 25.29 16.03
C ASP A 201 4.05 25.46 15.79
N SER A 202 3.48 26.48 16.39
CA SER A 202 2.04 26.77 16.35
C SER A 202 1.46 26.98 14.93
N GLU A 203 2.28 27.39 13.99
CA GLU A 203 1.85 27.57 12.59
C GLU A 203 1.89 26.24 11.83
N ARG A 204 2.91 25.42 12.04
CA ARG A 204 2.99 24.07 11.46
C ARG A 204 1.90 23.16 11.97
N LEU A 205 1.54 23.25 13.25
CA LEU A 205 0.45 22.45 13.83
C LEU A 205 -0.91 22.68 13.15
N LYS A 206 -1.05 23.74 12.38
CA LYS A 206 -2.22 24.03 11.55
C LYS A 206 -2.12 23.56 10.12
N THR A 207 -1.00 22.98 9.72
CA THR A 207 -0.80 22.54 8.33
C THR A 207 -1.21 21.10 8.13
N ALA A 208 -1.71 20.81 6.92
CA ALA A 208 -1.90 19.45 6.44
C ALA A 208 -1.48 19.37 4.96
N GLU A 209 -1.02 18.21 4.55
CA GLU A 209 -0.70 17.92 3.14
C GLU A 209 -1.40 16.65 2.69
N TYR A 210 -1.87 16.67 1.47
CA TYR A 210 -2.59 15.58 0.81
C TYR A 210 -1.91 15.35 -0.53
N LEU A 211 -1.24 14.21 -0.68
CA LEU A 211 -0.40 13.90 -1.82
C LEU A 211 -0.86 12.61 -2.50
N SER A 212 -0.97 12.66 -3.80
CA SER A 212 -1.02 11.47 -4.62
C SER A 212 0.39 11.05 -5.00
N LEU A 213 0.77 9.84 -4.65
CA LEU A 213 1.94 9.16 -5.19
C LEU A 213 1.48 8.32 -6.37
N TYR A 214 1.94 8.70 -7.56
CA TYR A 214 1.56 8.02 -8.80
C TYR A 214 1.89 6.51 -8.73
N PRO A 215 1.04 5.59 -9.26
CA PRO A 215 -0.22 5.95 -9.96
C PRO A 215 -1.46 5.97 -9.07
N ASN A 216 -1.46 5.40 -7.87
CA ASN A 216 -2.70 5.07 -7.17
C ASN A 216 -2.60 5.03 -5.64
N VAL A 217 -1.60 5.66 -5.03
CA VAL A 217 -1.51 5.77 -3.57
C VAL A 217 -1.81 7.21 -3.18
N LEU A 218 -2.76 7.39 -2.27
CA LEU A 218 -3.13 8.68 -1.71
C LEU A 218 -2.64 8.71 -0.26
N LEU A 219 -1.94 9.75 0.09
CA LEU A 219 -1.25 9.87 1.37
C LEU A 219 -1.48 11.24 1.96
N GLY A 220 -1.55 11.33 3.28
CA GLY A 220 -1.66 12.59 3.97
C GLY A 220 -0.77 12.68 5.20
N ILE A 221 -0.48 13.92 5.59
CA ILE A 221 0.17 14.25 6.86
C ILE A 221 -0.61 15.39 7.53
N GLN A 222 -0.91 15.21 8.79
CA GLN A 222 -1.45 16.23 9.69
C GLN A 222 -0.51 16.39 10.89
N ALA A 223 -0.84 17.28 11.80
CA ALA A 223 0.02 17.61 12.95
C ALA A 223 0.26 16.44 13.92
N ASP A 224 -0.51 15.38 13.81
CA ASP A 224 -0.54 14.28 14.76
C ASP A 224 -0.45 12.88 14.12
N HIS A 225 -0.53 12.77 12.79
CA HIS A 225 -0.43 11.47 12.11
C HIS A 225 -0.18 11.57 10.61
N PHE A 226 0.22 10.44 10.03
CA PHE A 226 0.21 10.15 8.60
C PHE A 226 -0.95 9.19 8.28
N PHE A 227 -1.53 9.28 7.09
CA PHE A 227 -2.63 8.42 6.66
C PHE A 227 -2.63 8.17 5.16
#